data_cddd262fd2cb80bdaeaa513b4c872fa4
#
_entry.id   cddd262fd2cb80bdaeaa513b4c872fa4
#
_cell.length_a   1.000
_cell.length_b   1.000
_cell.length_c   1.000
_cell.angle_alpha   90.00
_cell.angle_beta   90.00
_cell.angle_gamma   90.00
#
_symmetry.space_group_name_H-M   'P 1'
#
loop_
_entity.id
_entity.type
_entity.pdbx_description
1 polymer ?
#
loop_
_entity_poly.entity_id
_entity_poly.type
_entity_poly.pdbx_seq_one_letter_code
_entity_poly.pdbx_strand_id
1 'polypeptide(L)'
;NLTVFEMAAFNNHLYAGTVNARNGFEIWKTRAEGDPPYDWRRVLSHGAGRGPLNEVAVSLCEFKGALYVGSGIVNGGYHRKLNIGPAAAELIRLHPDDSWELVMGESRMTPQGARYPISGYRPGFNKFFNGYVWRMGVHAGRLYVGTFSWAQLLPYCPIHQWSEVAQKKIARMGVDWFVRNMGGCDVWSSEDGVHWDCMTRNGFDNECNWGVRQILSTPYGVFIATANVLAPDRAIQRNGQWEYVHNPRGGCEVWRGADPGEAGP
;
A
#
# COMPACT_ATOMS: atom_id res chain seq x y z
N ASN A 1 -3.77 10.51 17.49
CA ASN A 1 -2.90 10.47 16.30
C ASN A 1 -1.44 10.71 16.72
N LEU A 2 -0.51 9.99 16.11
CA LEU A 2 0.92 10.12 16.38
C LEU A 2 1.58 11.15 15.45
N THR A 3 1.14 11.19 14.20
CA THR A 3 1.66 12.12 13.19
C THR A 3 0.67 12.26 12.03
N VAL A 4 0.80 13.33 11.27
CA VAL A 4 0.29 13.42 9.90
C VAL A 4 1.30 12.71 9.01
N PHE A 5 0.85 11.77 8.20
CA PHE A 5 1.72 10.95 7.36
C PHE A 5 1.71 11.41 5.90
N GLU A 6 0.54 11.77 5.39
CA GLU A 6 0.38 12.23 4.01
C GLU A 6 -0.64 13.35 3.94
N MET A 7 -0.50 14.25 2.96
CA MET A 7 -1.41 15.36 2.72
C MET A 7 -1.74 15.47 1.23
N ALA A 8 -2.95 15.89 0.91
CA ALA A 8 -3.37 16.13 -0.46
C ALA A 8 -4.38 17.29 -0.54
N ALA A 9 -4.33 18.04 -1.62
CA ALA A 9 -5.38 19.00 -1.96
C ALA A 9 -6.50 18.29 -2.73
N PHE A 10 -7.75 18.49 -2.31
CA PHE A 10 -8.92 17.94 -2.97
C PHE A 10 -10.15 18.78 -2.64
N ASN A 11 -11.00 19.04 -3.64
CA ASN A 11 -12.28 19.74 -3.47
C ASN A 11 -12.16 21.03 -2.63
N ASN A 12 -11.20 21.91 -2.97
CA ASN A 12 -10.88 23.17 -2.28
C ASN A 12 -10.58 23.02 -0.78
N HIS A 13 -10.08 21.86 -0.36
CA HIS A 13 -9.63 21.60 0.98
C HIS A 13 -8.24 20.95 0.96
N LEU A 14 -7.52 21.15 2.05
CA LEU A 14 -6.34 20.37 2.38
C LEU A 14 -6.77 19.18 3.24
N TYR A 15 -6.43 17.98 2.81
CA TYR A 15 -6.68 16.74 3.54
C TYR A 15 -5.40 16.25 4.19
N ALA A 16 -5.50 15.74 5.40
CA ALA A 16 -4.40 15.16 6.17
C ALA A 16 -4.75 13.75 6.62
N GLY A 17 -3.94 12.79 6.24
CA GLY A 17 -3.99 11.41 6.67
C GLY A 17 -3.03 11.15 7.82
N THR A 18 -3.48 10.42 8.84
CA THR A 18 -2.75 10.26 10.10
C THR A 18 -2.22 8.86 10.33
N VAL A 19 -1.35 8.72 11.33
CA VAL A 19 -0.96 7.46 11.97
C VAL A 19 -1.67 7.35 13.31
N ASN A 20 -2.41 6.26 13.53
CA ASN A 20 -3.04 5.97 14.80
C ASN A 20 -3.06 4.46 15.07
N ALA A 21 -2.03 3.98 15.76
CA ALA A 21 -1.83 2.57 16.04
C ALA A 21 -2.88 1.95 16.99
N ARG A 22 -3.62 2.76 17.74
CA ARG A 22 -4.63 2.26 18.69
C ARG A 22 -6.00 2.09 18.04
N ASN A 23 -6.38 3.08 17.22
CA ASN A 23 -7.76 3.17 16.72
C ASN A 23 -7.86 3.07 15.19
N GLY A 24 -6.73 3.02 14.48
CA GLY A 24 -6.67 3.16 13.04
C GLY A 24 -6.61 4.64 12.60
N PHE A 25 -6.13 4.87 11.38
CA PHE A 25 -5.93 6.22 10.86
C PHE A 25 -7.21 7.05 10.87
N GLU A 26 -7.02 8.36 10.82
CA GLU A 26 -8.06 9.35 10.60
C GLU A 26 -7.71 10.20 9.38
N ILE A 27 -8.75 10.68 8.68
CA ILE A 27 -8.63 11.72 7.65
C ILE A 27 -9.28 12.98 8.17
N TRP A 28 -8.53 14.07 8.11
CA TRP A 28 -8.97 15.40 8.49
C TRP A 28 -8.92 16.33 7.30
N LYS A 29 -9.78 17.35 7.26
CA LYS A 29 -9.74 18.38 6.22
C LYS A 29 -9.93 19.78 6.78
N THR A 30 -9.34 20.75 6.07
CA THR A 30 -9.50 22.19 6.32
C THR A 30 -9.54 22.96 5.00
N ARG A 31 -10.17 24.13 4.99
CA ARG A 31 -10.03 25.08 3.89
C ARG A 31 -8.76 25.92 4.02
N ALA A 32 -8.13 25.94 5.20
CA ALA A 32 -6.98 26.78 5.52
C ALA A 32 -7.23 28.27 5.23
N GLU A 33 -8.46 28.73 5.46
CA GLU A 33 -8.87 30.14 5.31
C GLU A 33 -8.55 30.93 6.57
N GLY A 34 -8.14 32.19 6.42
CA GLY A 34 -7.80 33.08 7.54
C GLY A 34 -6.41 32.81 8.14
N ASP A 35 -6.21 33.29 9.37
CA ASP A 35 -4.95 33.10 10.09
C ASP A 35 -4.94 31.78 10.87
N PRO A 36 -3.77 31.12 11.02
CA PRO A 36 -3.66 29.92 11.83
C PRO A 36 -3.89 30.23 13.34
N PRO A 37 -4.36 29.23 14.15
CA PRO A 37 -4.59 27.84 13.77
C PRO A 37 -5.87 27.66 12.95
N TYR A 38 -5.79 26.82 11.90
CA TYR A 38 -6.94 26.53 11.05
C TYR A 38 -7.91 25.56 11.70
N ASP A 39 -9.20 25.68 11.33
CA ASP A 39 -10.23 24.74 11.74
C ASP A 39 -10.11 23.44 10.91
N TRP A 40 -9.88 22.33 11.63
CA TRP A 40 -9.82 21.00 11.04
C TRP A 40 -11.07 20.20 11.40
N ARG A 41 -11.68 19.60 10.38
CA ARG A 41 -12.81 18.69 10.56
C ARG A 41 -12.41 17.27 10.20
N ARG A 42 -12.70 16.33 11.12
CA ARG A 42 -12.48 14.90 10.86
C ARG A 42 -13.59 14.36 9.95
N VAL A 43 -13.21 13.70 8.86
CA VAL A 43 -14.13 13.13 7.86
C VAL A 43 -14.13 11.61 7.85
N LEU A 44 -13.04 10.98 8.29
CA LEU A 44 -12.94 9.53 8.38
C LEU A 44 -12.17 9.15 9.66
N SER A 45 -12.56 8.07 10.31
CA SER A 45 -11.95 7.61 11.55
C SER A 45 -11.91 6.10 11.66
N HIS A 46 -11.23 5.60 12.69
CA HIS A 46 -11.12 4.17 13.00
C HIS A 46 -10.61 3.34 11.81
N GLY A 47 -9.65 3.88 11.03
CA GLY A 47 -9.13 3.19 9.85
C GLY A 47 -10.24 2.79 8.87
N ALA A 48 -11.22 3.68 8.64
CA ALA A 48 -12.42 3.38 7.87
C ALA A 48 -13.21 2.17 8.44
N GLY A 49 -13.25 2.03 9.77
CA GLY A 49 -13.97 0.95 10.45
C GLY A 49 -13.21 -0.38 10.55
N ARG A 50 -11.95 -0.46 10.12
CA ARG A 50 -11.09 -1.64 10.29
C ARG A 50 -10.20 -1.56 11.54
N GLY A 51 -10.21 -0.41 12.20
CA GLY A 51 -9.42 -0.16 13.40
C GLY A 51 -7.91 -0.19 13.14
N PRO A 52 -7.12 -0.72 14.09
CA PRO A 52 -5.66 -0.72 14.02
C PRO A 52 -5.07 -1.44 12.80
N LEU A 53 -5.82 -2.33 12.15
CA LEU A 53 -5.37 -3.01 10.92
C LEU A 53 -5.28 -2.06 9.71
N ASN A 54 -5.83 -0.86 9.84
CA ASN A 54 -5.60 0.29 8.97
C ASN A 54 -4.96 1.41 9.82
N GLU A 55 -3.73 1.19 10.29
CA GLU A 55 -3.02 2.08 11.21
C GLU A 55 -2.68 3.43 10.59
N VAL A 56 -2.30 3.42 9.32
CA VAL A 56 -1.75 4.58 8.60
C VAL A 56 -2.52 4.84 7.33
N ALA A 57 -2.86 6.12 7.08
CA ALA A 57 -3.17 6.61 5.74
C ALA A 57 -1.84 6.87 5.02
N VAL A 58 -1.37 5.87 4.26
CA VAL A 58 -0.02 5.83 3.68
C VAL A 58 0.11 6.73 2.47
N SER A 59 -0.94 6.81 1.67
CA SER A 59 -0.97 7.61 0.44
C SER A 59 -2.35 8.21 0.20
N LEU A 60 -2.36 9.42 -0.35
CA LEU A 60 -3.56 10.15 -0.77
C LEU A 60 -3.40 10.56 -2.23
N CYS A 61 -4.43 10.37 -3.04
CA CYS A 61 -4.40 10.75 -4.47
C CYS A 61 -5.80 11.15 -4.94
N GLU A 62 -5.91 12.35 -5.52
CA GLU A 62 -7.13 12.72 -6.22
C GLU A 62 -7.21 12.04 -7.58
N PHE A 63 -8.38 11.45 -7.88
CA PHE A 63 -8.67 10.91 -9.19
C PHE A 63 -10.16 10.97 -9.49
N LYS A 64 -10.52 11.55 -10.64
CA LYS A 64 -11.91 11.67 -11.15
C LYS A 64 -12.90 12.18 -10.10
N GLY A 65 -12.53 13.26 -9.41
CA GLY A 65 -13.41 13.93 -8.44
C GLY A 65 -13.61 13.18 -7.12
N ALA A 66 -12.73 12.25 -6.78
CA ALA A 66 -12.68 11.58 -5.50
C ALA A 66 -11.25 11.51 -4.95
N LEU A 67 -11.10 11.44 -3.64
CA LEU A 67 -9.81 11.26 -2.96
C LEU A 67 -9.63 9.78 -2.61
N TYR A 68 -8.63 9.14 -3.19
CA TYR A 68 -8.25 7.77 -2.86
C TYR A 68 -7.28 7.77 -1.68
N VAL A 69 -7.52 6.86 -0.73
CA VAL A 69 -6.76 6.71 0.52
C VAL A 69 -6.23 5.30 0.57
N GLY A 70 -4.92 5.16 0.49
CA GLY A 70 -4.22 3.90 0.65
C GLY A 70 -3.81 3.67 2.10
N SER A 71 -4.07 2.50 2.64
CA SER A 71 -3.75 2.16 4.02
C SER A 71 -2.48 1.33 4.18
N GLY A 72 -2.08 1.14 5.44
CA GLY A 72 -1.02 0.23 5.85
C GLY A 72 -0.87 0.15 7.37
N ILE A 73 0.04 -0.73 7.80
CA ILE A 73 0.52 -0.81 9.17
C ILE A 73 2.02 -0.48 9.15
N VAL A 74 2.51 0.39 10.02
CA VAL A 74 3.95 0.74 10.09
C VAL A 74 4.85 -0.50 10.15
N ASN A 75 6.11 -0.33 9.77
CA ASN A 75 7.11 -1.41 9.75
C ASN A 75 6.78 -2.58 8.83
N GLY A 76 6.11 -2.31 7.69
CA GLY A 76 5.91 -3.29 6.65
C GLY A 76 4.71 -4.21 6.85
N GLY A 77 3.67 -3.75 7.54
CA GLY A 77 2.43 -4.51 7.72
C GLY A 77 2.31 -5.22 9.06
N TYR A 78 3.27 -5.05 9.97
CA TYR A 78 3.23 -5.60 11.31
C TYR A 78 3.85 -4.66 12.35
N HIS A 79 3.03 -4.12 13.23
CA HIS A 79 3.48 -3.26 14.33
C HIS A 79 3.90 -4.11 15.53
N ARG A 80 5.19 -4.47 15.61
CA ARG A 80 5.74 -5.40 16.62
C ARG A 80 5.42 -5.01 18.07
N LYS A 81 5.59 -3.73 18.40
CA LYS A 81 5.43 -3.25 19.78
C LYS A 81 4.00 -3.39 20.31
N LEU A 82 3.00 -3.26 19.46
CA LEU A 82 1.58 -3.36 19.81
C LEU A 82 0.94 -4.67 19.35
N ASN A 83 1.70 -5.54 18.67
CA ASN A 83 1.24 -6.80 18.10
C ASN A 83 0.02 -6.62 17.18
N ILE A 84 0.09 -5.63 16.27
CA ILE A 84 -0.96 -5.34 15.29
C ILE A 84 -0.54 -5.89 13.94
N GLY A 85 -1.41 -6.66 13.30
CA GLY A 85 -1.13 -7.34 12.05
C GLY A 85 -0.56 -8.74 12.27
N PRO A 86 0.09 -9.35 11.25
CA PRO A 86 0.25 -8.81 9.90
C PRO A 86 -1.08 -8.73 9.14
N ALA A 87 -1.25 -7.68 8.34
CA ALA A 87 -2.43 -7.50 7.51
C ALA A 87 -2.06 -6.84 6.17
N ALA A 88 -2.81 -7.22 5.12
CA ALA A 88 -2.71 -6.55 3.84
C ALA A 88 -3.47 -5.22 3.86
N ALA A 89 -3.00 -4.28 3.03
CA ALA A 89 -3.55 -2.93 2.93
C ALA A 89 -4.91 -2.87 2.26
N GLU A 90 -5.62 -1.78 2.48
CA GLU A 90 -6.88 -1.45 1.82
C GLU A 90 -6.79 -0.16 1.01
N LEU A 91 -7.70 0.00 0.07
CA LEU A 91 -7.91 1.21 -0.72
C LEU A 91 -9.35 1.69 -0.52
N ILE A 92 -9.48 2.95 -0.10
CA ILE A 92 -10.74 3.62 0.17
C ILE A 92 -10.89 4.78 -0.81
N ARG A 93 -12.14 5.10 -1.21
CA ARG A 93 -12.49 6.26 -2.01
C ARG A 93 -13.38 7.17 -1.20
N LEU A 94 -12.96 8.44 -1.02
CA LEU A 94 -13.68 9.48 -0.30
C LEU A 94 -14.24 10.50 -1.31
N HIS A 95 -15.53 10.81 -1.19
CA HIS A 95 -16.25 11.74 -2.07
C HIS A 95 -16.25 13.18 -1.50
N PRO A 96 -16.58 14.20 -2.32
CA PRO A 96 -16.67 15.60 -1.89
C PRO A 96 -17.64 15.86 -0.74
N ASP A 97 -18.70 15.07 -0.62
CA ASP A 97 -19.72 15.12 0.44
C ASP A 97 -19.32 14.36 1.73
N ASP A 98 -18.08 13.87 1.80
CA ASP A 98 -17.51 13.05 2.86
C ASP A 98 -18.09 11.63 2.98
N SER A 99 -18.94 11.22 2.06
CA SER A 99 -19.26 9.80 1.91
C SER A 99 -18.06 9.02 1.42
N TRP A 100 -18.00 7.72 1.71
CA TRP A 100 -16.87 6.91 1.32
C TRP A 100 -17.27 5.50 0.93
N GLU A 101 -16.44 4.88 0.11
CA GLU A 101 -16.58 3.52 -0.37
C GLU A 101 -15.28 2.72 -0.13
N LEU A 102 -15.45 1.44 0.10
CA LEU A 102 -14.33 0.51 0.13
C LEU A 102 -14.04 0.07 -1.31
N VAL A 103 -12.91 0.48 -1.87
CA VAL A 103 -12.52 0.08 -3.24
C VAL A 103 -11.98 -1.34 -3.22
N MET A 104 -11.02 -1.62 -2.36
CA MET A 104 -10.34 -2.89 -2.20
C MET A 104 -10.12 -3.14 -0.71
N GLY A 105 -10.58 -4.26 -0.18
CA GLY A 105 -10.49 -4.50 1.25
C GLY A 105 -11.38 -5.63 1.79
N GLU A 106 -11.59 -5.61 3.09
CA GLU A 106 -12.39 -6.59 3.82
C GLU A 106 -13.80 -6.07 4.09
N SER A 107 -14.82 -6.85 3.69
CA SER A 107 -16.22 -6.49 3.92
C SER A 107 -16.51 -6.37 5.42
N ARG A 108 -17.24 -5.32 5.81
CA ARG A 108 -17.53 -5.05 7.23
C ARG A 108 -18.76 -4.17 7.45
N MET A 109 -19.31 -4.25 8.65
CA MET A 109 -20.31 -3.30 9.13
C MET A 109 -19.59 -2.06 9.70
N THR A 110 -20.13 -0.91 9.40
CA THR A 110 -19.68 0.38 9.94
C THR A 110 -20.88 1.17 10.47
N PRO A 111 -20.67 2.25 11.24
CA PRO A 111 -21.78 3.12 11.67
C PRO A 111 -22.60 3.68 10.51
N GLN A 112 -21.99 3.80 9.30
CA GLN A 112 -22.64 4.27 8.07
C GLN A 112 -23.22 3.12 7.23
N GLY A 113 -23.30 1.90 7.76
CA GLY A 113 -23.83 0.71 7.09
C GLY A 113 -22.73 -0.26 6.60
N ALA A 114 -23.17 -1.30 5.89
CA ALA A 114 -22.27 -2.29 5.34
C ALA A 114 -21.36 -1.71 4.27
N ARG A 115 -20.10 -2.14 4.25
CA ARG A 115 -19.10 -1.82 3.22
C ARG A 115 -18.58 -3.10 2.60
N TYR A 116 -18.65 -3.16 1.28
CA TYR A 116 -18.13 -4.24 0.46
C TYR A 116 -17.11 -3.66 -0.52
N PRO A 117 -16.04 -4.40 -0.86
CA PRO A 117 -15.07 -3.93 -1.84
C PRO A 117 -15.73 -3.84 -3.24
N ILE A 118 -15.91 -2.61 -3.74
CA ILE A 118 -16.59 -2.36 -5.03
C ILE A 118 -15.81 -2.91 -6.23
N SER A 119 -14.48 -3.09 -6.09
CA SER A 119 -13.65 -3.74 -7.11
C SER A 119 -13.71 -5.27 -7.07
N GLY A 120 -14.30 -5.87 -6.03
CA GLY A 120 -14.25 -7.30 -5.77
C GLY A 120 -12.93 -7.82 -5.19
N TYR A 121 -11.90 -6.99 -5.09
CA TYR A 121 -10.62 -7.41 -4.52
C TYR A 121 -10.63 -7.36 -2.99
N ARG A 122 -10.10 -8.42 -2.37
CA ARG A 122 -9.76 -8.46 -0.95
C ARG A 122 -8.52 -7.58 -0.67
N PRO A 123 -8.17 -7.33 0.63
CA PRO A 123 -7.00 -6.55 0.98
C PRO A 123 -5.74 -6.95 0.19
N GLY A 124 -4.94 -5.94 -0.19
CA GLY A 124 -3.70 -6.12 -0.94
C GLY A 124 -3.89 -6.64 -2.36
N PHE A 125 -5.04 -6.42 -3.00
CA PHE A 125 -5.38 -7.00 -4.31
C PHE A 125 -5.26 -8.54 -4.30
N ASN A 126 -5.83 -9.19 -3.27
CA ASN A 126 -5.76 -10.64 -3.03
C ASN A 126 -4.34 -11.16 -2.75
N LYS A 127 -3.39 -10.30 -2.36
CA LYS A 127 -2.02 -10.69 -1.98
C LYS A 127 -1.74 -10.25 -0.55
N PHE A 128 -1.69 -11.22 0.36
CA PHE A 128 -1.54 -10.99 1.79
C PHE A 128 -0.29 -10.16 2.16
N PHE A 129 0.79 -10.32 1.40
CA PHE A 129 2.04 -9.63 1.65
C PHE A 129 2.06 -8.16 1.20
N ASN A 130 1.05 -7.69 0.47
CA ASN A 130 0.91 -6.28 0.13
C ASN A 130 0.44 -5.46 1.36
N GLY A 131 1.39 -5.08 2.19
CA GLY A 131 1.15 -4.41 3.48
C GLY A 131 0.84 -2.92 3.37
N TYR A 132 1.21 -2.27 2.26
CA TYR A 132 0.86 -0.88 1.96
C TYR A 132 0.27 -0.74 0.56
N VAL A 133 -0.69 0.16 0.42
CA VAL A 133 -0.87 0.94 -0.80
C VAL A 133 0.09 2.11 -0.67
N TRP A 134 1.33 1.94 -1.18
CA TRP A 134 2.44 2.82 -0.80
C TRP A 134 2.48 4.11 -1.59
N ARG A 135 2.24 4.03 -2.89
CA ARG A 135 2.16 5.20 -3.77
C ARG A 135 1.01 5.09 -4.75
N MET A 136 0.44 6.24 -5.03
CA MET A 136 -0.52 6.42 -6.09
C MET A 136 -0.10 7.58 -6.97
N GLY A 137 -0.51 7.57 -8.22
CA GLY A 137 -0.28 8.65 -9.17
C GLY A 137 -1.25 8.56 -10.33
N VAL A 138 -1.47 9.69 -10.99
CA VAL A 138 -2.37 9.76 -12.16
C VAL A 138 -1.55 10.12 -13.39
N HIS A 139 -1.76 9.37 -14.47
CA HIS A 139 -1.16 9.64 -15.77
C HIS A 139 -2.12 9.26 -16.88
N ALA A 140 -2.25 10.08 -17.91
CA ALA A 140 -3.08 9.85 -19.10
C ALA A 140 -4.52 9.35 -18.76
N GLY A 141 -5.15 9.96 -17.74
CA GLY A 141 -6.52 9.63 -17.32
C GLY A 141 -6.67 8.30 -16.57
N ARG A 142 -5.57 7.65 -16.17
CA ARG A 142 -5.55 6.42 -15.36
C ARG A 142 -4.96 6.68 -13.98
N LEU A 143 -5.55 6.05 -12.97
CA LEU A 143 -4.97 5.96 -11.62
C LEU A 143 -4.04 4.74 -11.56
N TYR A 144 -2.82 4.97 -11.09
CA TYR A 144 -1.84 3.93 -10.83
C TYR A 144 -1.69 3.73 -9.32
N VAL A 145 -1.63 2.48 -8.88
CA VAL A 145 -1.45 2.08 -7.48
C VAL A 145 -0.25 1.16 -7.38
N GLY A 146 0.71 1.55 -6.57
CA GLY A 146 1.88 0.76 -6.23
C GLY A 146 1.85 0.29 -4.78
N THR A 147 2.17 -0.98 -4.56
CA THR A 147 2.15 -1.60 -3.23
C THR A 147 3.54 -1.70 -2.62
N PHE A 148 3.58 -2.04 -1.33
CA PHE A 148 4.74 -2.56 -0.63
C PHE A 148 4.46 -4.00 -0.23
N SER A 149 5.33 -4.93 -0.65
CA SER A 149 5.28 -6.33 -0.25
C SER A 149 6.31 -6.62 0.84
N TRP A 150 5.84 -7.08 1.99
CA TRP A 150 6.72 -7.44 3.10
C TRP A 150 7.20 -8.91 3.07
N ALA A 151 6.92 -9.66 1.98
CA ALA A 151 7.37 -11.05 1.85
C ALA A 151 8.89 -11.20 2.02
N GLN A 152 9.67 -10.20 1.55
CA GLN A 152 11.14 -10.16 1.73
C GLN A 152 11.57 -10.04 3.20
N LEU A 153 10.69 -9.56 4.07
CA LEU A 153 10.94 -9.45 5.50
C LEU A 153 10.58 -10.72 6.28
N LEU A 154 9.92 -11.69 5.63
CA LEU A 154 9.45 -12.91 6.29
C LEU A 154 10.57 -13.69 7.04
N PRO A 155 11.81 -13.81 6.52
CA PRO A 155 12.91 -14.43 7.24
C PRO A 155 13.21 -13.80 8.61
N TYR A 156 12.91 -12.51 8.76
CA TYR A 156 13.17 -11.72 9.98
C TYR A 156 11.96 -11.60 10.91
N CYS A 157 10.83 -12.19 10.52
CA CYS A 157 9.59 -12.11 11.30
C CYS A 157 9.58 -13.19 12.41
N PRO A 158 9.03 -12.87 13.59
CA PRO A 158 8.87 -13.84 14.68
C PRO A 158 7.67 -14.76 14.39
N ILE A 159 7.80 -15.65 13.41
CA ILE A 159 6.74 -16.53 12.91
C ILE A 159 6.16 -17.41 14.03
N HIS A 160 6.98 -17.74 15.03
CA HIS A 160 6.57 -18.51 16.19
C HIS A 160 5.50 -17.81 17.06
N GLN A 161 5.32 -16.50 16.89
CA GLN A 161 4.29 -15.71 17.59
C GLN A 161 2.98 -15.63 16.82
N TRP A 162 2.94 -16.16 15.59
CA TRP A 162 1.76 -16.13 14.74
C TRP A 162 0.80 -17.27 15.06
N SER A 163 -0.39 -17.28 14.46
CA SER A 163 -1.34 -18.37 14.62
C SER A 163 -0.75 -19.69 14.14
N GLU A 164 -1.13 -20.79 14.78
CA GLU A 164 -0.66 -22.13 14.37
C GLU A 164 -0.94 -22.44 12.90
N VAL A 165 -2.05 -21.95 12.36
CA VAL A 165 -2.40 -22.12 10.95
C VAL A 165 -1.36 -21.45 10.05
N ALA A 166 -0.94 -20.24 10.38
CA ALA A 166 0.09 -19.51 9.64
C ALA A 166 1.46 -20.22 9.78
N GLN A 167 1.82 -20.63 11.00
CA GLN A 167 3.06 -21.38 11.25
C GLN A 167 3.11 -22.67 10.43
N LYS A 168 2.06 -23.50 10.48
CA LYS A 168 1.96 -24.75 9.71
C LYS A 168 2.05 -24.52 8.20
N LYS A 169 1.41 -23.48 7.69
CA LYS A 169 1.48 -23.12 6.26
C LYS A 169 2.88 -22.71 5.84
N ILE A 170 3.54 -21.87 6.64
CA ILE A 170 4.92 -21.44 6.37
C ILE A 170 5.90 -22.61 6.48
N ALA A 171 5.76 -23.45 7.51
CA ALA A 171 6.60 -24.63 7.66
C ALA A 171 6.46 -25.63 6.50
N ARG A 172 5.24 -25.79 5.95
CA ARG A 172 4.98 -26.70 4.82
C ARG A 172 5.60 -26.22 3.51
N MET A 173 5.58 -24.93 3.25
CA MET A 173 6.04 -24.35 1.97
C MET A 173 7.49 -23.84 2.04
N GLY A 174 7.94 -23.48 3.24
CA GLY A 174 9.24 -22.86 3.47
C GLY A 174 9.23 -21.34 3.27
N VAL A 175 10.02 -20.64 4.07
CA VAL A 175 10.16 -19.17 3.99
C VAL A 175 10.67 -18.74 2.62
N ASP A 176 11.68 -19.44 2.10
CA ASP A 176 12.27 -19.12 0.78
C ASP A 176 11.26 -19.22 -0.37
N TRP A 177 10.31 -20.15 -0.27
CA TRP A 177 9.26 -20.26 -1.26
C TRP A 177 8.39 -18.99 -1.28
N PHE A 178 8.00 -18.51 -0.08
CA PHE A 178 7.20 -17.29 0.02
C PHE A 178 7.96 -16.07 -0.50
N VAL A 179 9.23 -15.93 -0.15
CA VAL A 179 10.08 -14.82 -0.61
C VAL A 179 10.15 -14.79 -2.14
N ARG A 180 10.40 -15.94 -2.77
CA ARG A 180 10.52 -16.02 -4.24
C ARG A 180 9.20 -15.88 -4.98
N ASN A 181 8.11 -16.46 -4.45
CA ASN A 181 6.85 -16.53 -5.19
C ASN A 181 5.85 -15.45 -4.81
N MET A 182 6.02 -14.82 -3.64
CA MET A 182 5.15 -13.76 -3.13
C MET A 182 5.90 -12.44 -2.93
N GLY A 183 7.21 -12.41 -3.18
CA GLY A 183 8.04 -11.22 -3.16
C GLY A 183 7.73 -10.27 -4.32
N GLY A 184 8.33 -9.09 -4.24
CA GLY A 184 8.11 -8.01 -5.18
C GLY A 184 6.78 -7.25 -4.97
N CYS A 185 6.81 -5.99 -5.35
CA CYS A 185 5.62 -5.12 -5.30
C CYS A 185 4.64 -5.44 -6.43
N ASP A 186 3.39 -5.05 -6.22
CA ASP A 186 2.41 -5.02 -7.29
C ASP A 186 2.26 -3.59 -7.81
N VAL A 187 1.97 -3.48 -9.11
CA VAL A 187 1.49 -2.25 -9.76
C VAL A 187 0.17 -2.55 -10.46
N TRP A 188 -0.81 -1.75 -10.17
CA TRP A 188 -2.14 -1.82 -10.74
C TRP A 188 -2.52 -0.49 -11.38
N SER A 189 -3.35 -0.51 -12.41
CA SER A 189 -3.90 0.70 -13.01
C SER A 189 -5.40 0.59 -13.25
N SER A 190 -6.09 1.72 -13.24
CA SER A 190 -7.53 1.77 -13.44
C SER A 190 -7.94 3.04 -14.17
N GLU A 191 -8.90 2.93 -15.09
CA GLU A 191 -9.49 4.07 -15.76
C GLU A 191 -10.65 4.69 -14.95
N ASP A 192 -11.30 3.93 -14.11
CA ASP A 192 -12.50 4.37 -13.36
C ASP A 192 -12.34 4.30 -11.83
N GLY A 193 -11.22 3.74 -11.36
CA GLY A 193 -10.94 3.54 -9.94
C GLY A 193 -11.68 2.35 -9.32
N VAL A 194 -12.35 1.53 -10.12
CA VAL A 194 -13.13 0.35 -9.70
C VAL A 194 -12.64 -0.91 -10.38
N HIS A 195 -12.46 -0.89 -11.69
CA HIS A 195 -11.91 -1.98 -12.49
C HIS A 195 -10.39 -1.81 -12.62
N TRP A 196 -9.63 -2.85 -12.35
CA TRP A 196 -8.17 -2.77 -12.19
C TRP A 196 -7.45 -3.75 -13.11
N ASP A 197 -6.50 -3.22 -13.87
CA ASP A 197 -5.56 -3.98 -14.69
C ASP A 197 -4.26 -4.18 -13.92
N CYS A 198 -3.77 -5.42 -13.87
CA CYS A 198 -2.51 -5.74 -13.21
C CYS A 198 -1.34 -5.57 -14.17
N MET A 199 -0.39 -4.69 -13.84
CA MET A 199 0.82 -4.47 -14.62
C MET A 199 1.96 -5.40 -14.19
N THR A 200 2.12 -5.61 -12.88
CA THR A 200 3.06 -6.57 -12.30
C THR A 200 2.59 -7.00 -10.92
N ARG A 201 2.93 -8.23 -10.51
CA ARG A 201 2.68 -8.77 -9.17
C ARG A 201 3.94 -9.28 -8.47
N ASN A 202 5.10 -9.07 -9.07
CA ASN A 202 6.36 -9.64 -8.62
C ASN A 202 7.53 -8.66 -8.74
N GLY A 203 7.22 -7.35 -8.70
CA GLY A 203 8.25 -6.30 -8.76
C GLY A 203 8.94 -6.21 -10.11
N PHE A 204 8.22 -6.43 -11.21
CA PHE A 204 8.78 -6.46 -12.57
C PHE A 204 9.84 -7.57 -12.73
N ASP A 205 9.47 -8.80 -12.35
CA ASP A 205 10.32 -10.00 -12.34
C ASP A 205 11.55 -9.87 -11.42
N ASN A 206 11.47 -9.02 -10.42
CA ASN A 206 12.48 -8.86 -9.39
C ASN A 206 11.81 -8.88 -8.01
N GLU A 207 11.82 -10.03 -7.36
CA GLU A 207 11.21 -10.21 -6.03
C GLU A 207 11.82 -9.30 -4.96
N CYS A 208 13.02 -8.74 -5.22
CA CYS A 208 13.69 -7.80 -4.33
C CYS A 208 13.20 -6.35 -4.49
N ASN A 209 12.45 -6.04 -5.54
CA ASN A 209 11.70 -4.78 -5.66
C ASN A 209 10.47 -4.82 -4.74
N TRP A 210 10.69 -4.67 -3.46
CA TRP A 210 9.65 -4.88 -2.45
C TRP A 210 8.58 -3.80 -2.38
N GLY A 211 8.78 -2.66 -3.04
CA GLY A 211 7.79 -1.61 -3.03
C GLY A 211 7.92 -0.57 -4.12
N VAL A 212 6.80 0.06 -4.46
CA VAL A 212 6.76 1.23 -5.33
C VAL A 212 6.97 2.47 -4.46
N ARG A 213 8.10 3.15 -4.67
CA ARG A 213 8.45 4.33 -3.89
C ARG A 213 7.95 5.63 -4.51
N GLN A 214 7.83 5.65 -5.84
CA GLN A 214 7.37 6.82 -6.58
C GLN A 214 6.62 6.39 -7.84
N ILE A 215 5.55 7.13 -8.15
CA ILE A 215 4.85 7.11 -9.44
C ILE A 215 4.78 8.56 -9.91
N LEU A 216 5.36 8.85 -11.06
CA LEU A 216 5.48 10.20 -11.59
C LEU A 216 4.93 10.26 -13.01
N SER A 217 3.98 11.16 -13.22
CA SER A 217 3.49 11.52 -14.55
C SER A 217 4.44 12.53 -15.20
N THR A 218 4.85 12.28 -16.42
CA THR A 218 5.71 13.17 -17.20
C THR A 218 5.21 13.26 -18.65
N PRO A 219 5.70 14.23 -19.43
CA PRO A 219 5.44 14.25 -20.87
C PRO A 219 6.01 13.06 -21.64
N TYR A 220 6.88 12.26 -20.99
CA TYR A 220 7.53 11.10 -21.59
C TYR A 220 6.90 9.77 -21.16
N GLY A 221 5.74 9.79 -20.53
CA GLY A 221 5.05 8.63 -19.97
C GLY A 221 5.05 8.60 -18.43
N VAL A 222 4.52 7.53 -17.88
CA VAL A 222 4.54 7.30 -16.43
C VAL A 222 5.84 6.63 -16.02
N PHE A 223 6.49 7.18 -14.97
CA PHE A 223 7.69 6.59 -14.38
C PHE A 223 7.35 5.99 -13.03
N ILE A 224 7.81 4.77 -12.80
CA ILE A 224 7.62 4.01 -11.57
C ILE A 224 8.98 3.66 -11.01
N ALA A 225 9.30 4.17 -9.82
CA ALA A 225 10.55 3.87 -9.12
C ALA A 225 10.29 2.89 -7.97
N THR A 226 11.11 1.83 -7.92
CA THR A 226 11.00 0.79 -6.90
C THR A 226 11.89 1.09 -5.69
N ALA A 227 11.56 0.47 -4.56
CA ALA A 227 12.43 0.36 -3.40
C ALA A 227 13.03 -1.05 -3.37
N ASN A 228 14.37 -1.12 -3.36
CA ASN A 228 15.13 -2.36 -3.25
C ASN A 228 16.44 -2.04 -2.51
N VAL A 229 16.49 -2.39 -1.23
CA VAL A 229 17.64 -2.12 -0.36
C VAL A 229 18.59 -3.33 -0.25
N LEU A 230 18.30 -4.42 -0.96
CA LEU A 230 19.04 -5.67 -0.91
C LEU A 230 20.19 -5.65 -1.93
N ALA A 231 21.14 -4.73 -1.75
CA ALA A 231 22.28 -4.51 -2.61
C ALA A 231 23.55 -4.20 -1.79
N PRO A 232 24.73 -4.65 -2.19
CA PRO A 232 25.01 -5.57 -3.31
C PRO A 232 24.64 -7.02 -3.00
N ASP A 233 24.41 -7.35 -1.73
CA ASP A 233 24.11 -8.68 -1.24
C ASP A 233 22.77 -8.73 -0.52
N ARG A 234 22.18 -9.91 -0.47
CA ARG A 234 21.01 -10.19 0.37
C ARG A 234 21.30 -11.34 1.33
N ALA A 235 20.78 -11.22 2.56
CA ALA A 235 20.82 -12.32 3.50
C ALA A 235 19.76 -13.36 3.16
N ILE A 236 20.15 -14.63 3.12
CA ILE A 236 19.27 -15.78 3.00
C ILE A 236 19.53 -16.73 4.15
N GLN A 237 18.57 -17.58 4.48
CA GLN A 237 18.76 -18.61 5.51
C GLN A 237 18.86 -19.97 4.84
N ARG A 238 19.97 -20.69 5.08
CA ARG A 238 20.18 -22.08 4.69
C ARG A 238 20.50 -22.92 5.91
N ASN A 239 19.76 -24.00 6.08
CA ASN A 239 19.95 -24.93 7.22
C ASN A 239 19.97 -24.21 8.60
N GLY A 240 19.14 -23.16 8.74
CA GLY A 240 19.09 -22.36 9.97
C GLY A 240 20.23 -21.36 10.16
N GLN A 241 21.15 -21.27 9.21
CA GLN A 241 22.27 -20.32 9.24
C GLN A 241 22.06 -19.20 8.22
N TRP A 242 22.48 -17.99 8.58
CA TRP A 242 22.44 -16.82 7.69
C TRP A 242 23.68 -16.82 6.78
N GLU A 243 23.42 -16.65 5.48
CA GLU A 243 24.42 -16.46 4.45
C GLU A 243 24.13 -15.19 3.67
N TYR A 244 25.18 -14.47 3.27
CA TYR A 244 25.08 -13.36 2.34
C TYR A 244 25.37 -13.86 0.93
N VAL A 245 24.46 -13.60 0.01
CA VAL A 245 24.61 -13.97 -1.41
C VAL A 245 24.49 -12.74 -2.27
N HIS A 246 25.32 -12.67 -3.30
CA HIS A 246 25.28 -11.57 -4.24
C HIS A 246 23.91 -11.46 -4.90
N ASN A 247 23.38 -10.23 -4.97
CA ASN A 247 22.13 -9.91 -5.63
C ASN A 247 22.39 -9.09 -6.92
N PRO A 248 22.45 -9.72 -8.08
CA PRO A 248 22.78 -9.03 -9.33
C PRO A 248 21.70 -8.00 -9.76
N ARG A 249 20.52 -8.07 -9.17
CA ARG A 249 19.42 -7.11 -9.37
C ARG A 249 19.12 -6.30 -8.10
N GLY A 250 20.13 -6.10 -7.25
CA GLY A 250 20.03 -5.25 -6.08
C GLY A 250 20.06 -3.76 -6.45
N GLY A 251 19.41 -2.94 -5.63
CA GLY A 251 19.25 -1.52 -5.86
C GLY A 251 17.91 -1.16 -6.54
N CYS A 252 17.57 0.13 -6.51
CA CYS A 252 16.31 0.59 -7.07
C CYS A 252 16.30 0.49 -8.60
N GLU A 253 15.14 0.19 -9.16
CA GLU A 253 14.89 0.21 -10.61
C GLU A 253 13.88 1.32 -10.92
N VAL A 254 14.02 1.92 -12.11
CA VAL A 254 13.08 2.89 -12.66
C VAL A 254 12.50 2.35 -13.95
N TRP A 255 11.19 2.18 -13.96
CA TRP A 255 10.43 1.65 -15.08
C TRP A 255 9.67 2.78 -15.77
N ARG A 256 9.65 2.79 -17.09
CA ARG A 256 8.83 3.70 -17.90
C ARG A 256 7.69 2.92 -18.55
N GLY A 257 6.45 3.39 -18.30
CA GLY A 257 5.30 3.02 -19.12
C GLY A 257 5.21 3.96 -20.32
N ALA A 258 5.20 3.39 -21.53
CA ALA A 258 4.90 4.15 -22.74
C ALA A 258 3.39 4.31 -22.92
N ASP A 259 2.96 5.43 -23.47
CA ASP A 259 1.56 5.61 -23.85
C ASP A 259 1.20 4.66 -25.01
N PRO A 260 -0.07 4.18 -25.07
CA PRO A 260 -0.53 3.37 -26.18
C PRO A 260 -0.35 4.15 -27.51
N GLY A 261 0.55 3.69 -28.36
CA GLY A 261 0.87 4.32 -29.65
C GLY A 261 2.31 4.83 -29.78
N GLU A 262 3.07 4.96 -28.70
CA GLU A 262 4.51 5.12 -28.77
C GLU A 262 5.16 3.73 -28.96
N ALA A 263 5.50 3.39 -30.22
CA ALA A 263 6.43 2.30 -30.45
C ALA A 263 7.77 2.69 -29.79
N GLY A 264 8.19 1.93 -28.79
CA GLY A 264 9.53 2.10 -28.22
C GLY A 264 10.60 1.94 -29.32
N PRO A 265 11.76 2.55 -29.13
CA PRO A 265 12.87 2.44 -30.06
C PRO A 265 13.37 0.99 -30.15
#